data_ad739d48a134a998450c4bfffc95e885
#
_entry.id   ad739d48a134a998450c4bfffc95e885
#
_cell.length_a   1.000
_cell.length_b   1.000
_cell.length_c   1.000
_cell.angle_alpha   90.00
_cell.angle_beta   90.00
_cell.angle_gamma   90.00
#
_symmetry.space_group_name_H-M   'P 1'
#
loop_
_entity.id
_entity.type
_entity.pdbx_description
1 polymer ?
#
loop_
_entity_poly.entity_id
_entity_poly.type
_entity_poly.pdbx_seq_one_letter_code
_entity_poly.pdbx_strand_id
1 'polypeptide(L)'
;GTVVKNIGDELLCTFPDSGSALLAACAMQSLVRALPETGGIRNMFRIGFQHGPVLMRDGDAFGDTVNVAARIVALAAAGQILVGSDACDTLPAHLRFGIRPLGQATIRGRSAEVRLHEIVWDMAADLTQVADGAMLRAAARVLSIELQFGTLTWRIERGAIAIGRDPGNEVVQIGRASCRERV
;
A
#
# COMPACT_ATOMS: atom_id res chain seq x y z
N GLY A 1 9.25 -7.05 2.07
CA GLY A 1 9.11 -6.44 0.75
C GLY A 1 10.31 -5.59 0.38
N THR A 2 10.45 -5.28 -0.89
CA THR A 2 11.55 -4.47 -1.41
C THR A 2 10.97 -3.30 -2.19
N VAL A 3 11.45 -2.08 -1.92
CA VAL A 3 11.13 -0.91 -2.73
C VAL A 3 11.97 -1.02 -4.00
N VAL A 4 11.31 -1.04 -5.16
CA VAL A 4 11.96 -1.14 -6.46
C VAL A 4 12.34 0.23 -6.95
N LYS A 5 11.37 1.16 -6.98
CA LYS A 5 11.60 2.54 -7.44
C LYS A 5 10.51 3.50 -6.99
N ASN A 6 10.85 4.79 -7.08
CA ASN A 6 9.91 5.90 -6.94
C ASN A 6 9.57 6.44 -8.33
N ILE A 7 8.29 6.71 -8.56
CA ILE A 7 7.79 7.33 -9.80
C ILE A 7 6.97 8.54 -9.39
N GLY A 8 7.63 9.70 -9.30
CA GLY A 8 6.98 10.90 -8.74
C GLY A 8 6.62 10.71 -7.27
N ASP A 9 5.33 10.73 -6.95
CA ASP A 9 4.75 10.48 -5.63
C ASP A 9 4.33 9.02 -5.40
N GLU A 10 4.60 8.13 -6.38
CA GLU A 10 4.27 6.72 -6.31
C GLU A 10 5.48 5.87 -5.95
N LEU A 11 5.24 4.79 -5.20
CA LEU A 11 6.23 3.76 -4.84
C LEU A 11 5.87 2.45 -5.51
N LEU A 12 6.80 1.86 -6.24
CA LEU A 12 6.71 0.48 -6.70
C LEU A 12 7.47 -0.43 -5.74
N CYS A 13 6.75 -1.40 -5.17
CA CYS A 13 7.31 -2.39 -4.25
C CYS A 13 7.02 -3.80 -4.72
N THR A 14 7.92 -4.74 -4.40
CA THR A 14 7.71 -6.17 -4.59
C THR A 14 7.71 -6.90 -3.25
N PHE A 15 6.94 -7.98 -3.18
CA PHE A 15 6.78 -8.81 -1.99
C PHE A 15 6.92 -10.29 -2.38
N PRO A 16 7.39 -11.14 -1.47
CA PRO A 16 7.54 -12.58 -1.75
C PRO A 16 6.19 -13.29 -1.94
N ASP A 17 5.12 -12.76 -1.33
CA ASP A 17 3.77 -13.32 -1.37
C ASP A 17 2.71 -12.25 -1.12
N SER A 18 1.44 -12.59 -1.44
CA SER A 18 0.29 -11.69 -1.27
C SER A 18 0.01 -11.34 0.19
N GLY A 19 0.30 -12.25 1.13
CA GLY A 19 0.09 -12.00 2.56
C GLY A 19 1.02 -10.90 3.07
N SER A 20 2.30 -10.97 2.69
CA SER A 20 3.29 -9.94 3.03
C SER A 20 2.92 -8.58 2.42
N ALA A 21 2.40 -8.57 1.18
CA ALA A 21 1.92 -7.34 0.54
C ALA A 21 0.72 -6.75 1.26
N LEU A 22 -0.26 -7.60 1.62
CA LEU A 22 -1.45 -7.19 2.37
C LEU A 22 -1.09 -6.57 3.73
N LEU A 23 -0.24 -7.25 4.50
CA LEU A 23 0.17 -6.77 5.83
C LEU A 23 0.91 -5.43 5.72
N ALA A 24 1.79 -5.28 4.74
CA ALA A 24 2.49 -4.02 4.50
C ALA A 24 1.52 -2.90 4.09
N ALA A 25 0.55 -3.18 3.21
CA ALA A 25 -0.46 -2.22 2.79
C ALA A 25 -1.32 -1.72 3.96
N CYS A 26 -1.79 -2.63 4.82
CA CYS A 26 -2.54 -2.27 6.03
C CYS A 26 -1.69 -1.44 7.00
N ALA A 27 -0.42 -1.82 7.19
CA ALA A 27 0.49 -1.07 8.05
C ALA A 27 0.75 0.35 7.53
N MET A 28 0.99 0.51 6.22
CA MET A 28 1.18 1.81 5.61
C MET A 28 -0.03 2.73 5.80
N GLN A 29 -1.25 2.21 5.57
CA GLN A 29 -2.48 2.98 5.81
C GLN A 29 -2.63 3.37 7.28
N SER A 30 -2.37 2.44 8.19
CA SER A 30 -2.47 2.70 9.64
C SER A 30 -1.47 3.76 10.10
N LEU A 31 -0.24 3.71 9.58
CA LEU A 31 0.80 4.68 9.91
C LEU A 31 0.46 6.07 9.38
N VAL A 32 0.09 6.20 8.11
CA VAL A 32 -0.22 7.52 7.54
C VAL A 32 -1.45 8.14 8.20
N ARG A 33 -2.43 7.32 8.60
CA ARG A 33 -3.61 7.78 9.33
C ARG A 33 -3.26 8.32 10.72
N ALA A 34 -2.25 7.75 11.37
CA ALA A 34 -1.78 8.19 12.68
C ALA A 34 -0.97 9.50 12.63
N LEU A 35 -0.54 9.93 11.45
CA LEU A 35 0.18 11.19 11.28
C LEU A 35 -0.76 12.39 11.54
N PRO A 36 -0.25 13.47 12.16
CA PRO A 36 -1.02 14.69 12.30
C PRO A 36 -1.35 15.31 10.94
N GLU A 37 -2.46 16.03 10.88
CA GLU A 37 -2.81 16.81 9.72
C GLU A 37 -1.80 17.95 9.52
N THR A 38 -1.35 18.13 8.30
CA THR A 38 -0.43 19.20 7.93
C THR A 38 -1.19 20.25 7.14
N GLY A 39 -1.30 21.46 7.69
CA GLY A 39 -2.06 22.55 7.03
C GLY A 39 -3.56 22.25 6.86
N GLY A 40 -4.16 21.44 7.73
CA GLY A 40 -5.56 21.01 7.62
C GLY A 40 -5.79 19.90 6.57
N ILE A 41 -4.74 19.35 5.99
CA ILE A 41 -4.79 18.27 5.01
C ILE A 41 -4.37 16.96 5.69
N ARG A 42 -5.21 15.94 5.55
CA ARG A 42 -4.90 14.58 5.99
C ARG A 42 -4.22 13.80 4.86
N ASN A 43 -3.02 13.33 5.11
CA ASN A 43 -2.34 12.45 4.16
C ASN A 43 -3.03 11.08 4.11
N MET A 44 -3.22 10.55 2.92
CA MET A 44 -3.80 9.23 2.69
C MET A 44 -3.15 8.57 1.49
N PHE A 45 -2.90 7.26 1.59
CA PHE A 45 -2.38 6.50 0.46
C PHE A 45 -3.50 5.90 -0.39
N ARG A 46 -3.24 5.77 -1.67
CA ARG A 46 -3.93 4.85 -2.57
C ARG A 46 -3.01 3.66 -2.76
N ILE A 47 -3.49 2.47 -2.46
CA ILE A 47 -2.69 1.26 -2.55
C ILE A 47 -3.39 0.28 -3.48
N GLY A 48 -2.63 -0.29 -4.41
CA GLY A 48 -3.09 -1.35 -5.29
C GLY A 48 -2.02 -2.42 -5.41
N PHE A 49 -2.39 -3.71 -5.34
CA PHE A 49 -1.45 -4.77 -5.58
C PHE A 49 -2.05 -5.96 -6.34
N GLN A 50 -1.19 -6.72 -7.00
CA GLN A 50 -1.51 -7.89 -7.79
C GLN A 50 -0.49 -8.98 -7.54
N HIS A 51 -0.91 -10.23 -7.61
CA HIS A 51 -0.03 -11.40 -7.56
C HIS A 51 0.22 -11.93 -8.97
N GLY A 52 1.47 -12.32 -9.23
CA GLY A 52 1.85 -12.94 -10.49
C GLY A 52 3.35 -12.84 -10.76
N PRO A 53 3.82 -13.40 -11.87
CA PRO A 53 5.22 -13.36 -12.24
C PRO A 53 5.69 -11.93 -12.51
N VAL A 54 6.88 -11.62 -12.01
CA VAL A 54 7.57 -10.34 -12.20
C VAL A 54 8.98 -10.60 -12.69
N LEU A 55 9.38 -9.94 -13.77
CA LEU A 55 10.76 -9.97 -14.26
C LEU A 55 11.55 -8.84 -13.60
N MET A 56 12.54 -9.19 -12.81
CA MET A 56 13.50 -8.22 -12.25
C MET A 56 14.69 -8.06 -13.18
N ARG A 57 14.97 -6.85 -13.62
CA ARG A 57 16.10 -6.52 -14.49
C ARG A 57 16.64 -5.15 -14.14
N ASP A 58 17.96 -5.04 -13.96
CA ASP A 58 18.68 -3.79 -13.69
C ASP A 58 18.09 -3.00 -12.52
N GLY A 59 17.61 -3.70 -11.48
CA GLY A 59 16.98 -3.09 -10.31
C GLY A 59 15.54 -2.62 -10.52
N ASP A 60 14.95 -2.87 -11.68
CA ASP A 60 13.56 -2.54 -12.01
C ASP A 60 12.69 -3.79 -12.15
N ALA A 61 11.38 -3.64 -12.04
CA ALA A 61 10.39 -4.70 -12.13
C ALA A 61 9.52 -4.52 -13.39
N PHE A 62 9.39 -5.60 -14.17
CA PHE A 62 8.65 -5.61 -15.43
C PHE A 62 7.67 -6.77 -15.48
N GLY A 63 6.66 -6.63 -16.31
CA GLY A 63 5.70 -7.69 -16.63
C GLY A 63 4.26 -7.22 -16.53
N ASP A 64 3.35 -8.10 -16.96
CA ASP A 64 1.91 -7.83 -16.96
C ASP A 64 1.38 -7.59 -15.53
N THR A 65 1.92 -8.33 -14.55
CA THR A 65 1.60 -8.16 -13.13
C THR A 65 1.84 -6.73 -12.63
N VAL A 66 2.98 -6.13 -13.03
CA VAL A 66 3.32 -4.74 -12.67
C VAL A 66 2.35 -3.76 -13.32
N ASN A 67 2.03 -3.97 -14.60
CA ASN A 67 1.08 -3.13 -15.33
C ASN A 67 -0.33 -3.21 -14.75
N VAL A 68 -0.76 -4.40 -14.33
CA VAL A 68 -2.07 -4.60 -13.67
C VAL A 68 -2.08 -3.91 -12.31
N ALA A 69 -1.05 -4.07 -11.49
CA ALA A 69 -0.95 -3.39 -10.19
C ALA A 69 -1.00 -1.85 -10.33
N ALA A 70 -0.27 -1.27 -11.29
CA ALA A 70 -0.30 0.16 -11.57
C ALA A 70 -1.71 0.66 -11.96
N ARG A 71 -2.49 -0.17 -12.65
CA ARG A 71 -3.88 0.18 -13.01
C ARG A 71 -4.85 -0.01 -11.86
N ILE A 72 -4.63 -1.01 -11.01
CA ILE A 72 -5.42 -1.21 -9.80
C ILE A 72 -5.27 0.00 -8.88
N VAL A 73 -4.04 0.48 -8.65
CA VAL A 73 -3.82 1.65 -7.79
C VAL A 73 -4.45 2.93 -8.38
N ALA A 74 -4.49 3.06 -9.70
CA ALA A 74 -5.14 4.19 -10.36
C ALA A 74 -6.67 4.23 -10.15
N LEU A 75 -7.29 3.09 -9.83
CA LEU A 75 -8.71 2.97 -9.51
C LEU A 75 -9.02 3.20 -8.03
N ALA A 76 -7.99 3.15 -7.17
CA ALA A 76 -8.17 3.30 -5.74
C ALA A 76 -8.46 4.76 -5.36
N ALA A 77 -9.38 4.95 -4.44
CA ALA A 77 -9.59 6.22 -3.75
C ALA A 77 -8.54 6.44 -2.66
N ALA A 78 -8.41 7.68 -2.18
CA ALA A 78 -7.56 8.00 -1.04
C ALA A 78 -7.98 7.19 0.20
N GLY A 79 -7.02 6.56 0.85
CA GLY A 79 -7.27 5.67 2.00
C GLY A 79 -7.68 4.24 1.63
N GLN A 80 -7.83 3.93 0.34
CA GLN A 80 -8.32 2.63 -0.13
C GLN A 80 -7.15 1.69 -0.49
N ILE A 81 -7.35 0.41 -0.21
CA ILE A 81 -6.47 -0.69 -0.65
C ILE A 81 -7.28 -1.56 -1.61
N LEU A 82 -6.87 -1.61 -2.88
CA LEU A 82 -7.47 -2.47 -3.90
C LEU A 82 -6.55 -3.64 -4.26
N VAL A 83 -7.16 -4.77 -4.60
CA VAL A 83 -6.43 -5.98 -4.93
C VAL A 83 -7.12 -6.72 -6.06
N GLY A 84 -6.35 -7.29 -6.98
CA GLY A 84 -6.86 -8.16 -8.02
C GLY A 84 -7.19 -9.57 -7.49
N SER A 85 -8.09 -10.28 -8.18
CA SER A 85 -8.50 -11.64 -7.78
C SER A 85 -7.34 -12.60 -7.59
N ASP A 86 -6.34 -12.57 -8.48
CA ASP A 86 -5.20 -13.51 -8.40
C ASP A 86 -4.43 -13.35 -7.08
N ALA A 87 -4.34 -12.12 -6.56
CA ALA A 87 -3.72 -11.88 -5.26
C ALA A 87 -4.64 -12.34 -4.12
N CYS A 88 -5.96 -12.12 -4.22
CA CYS A 88 -6.91 -12.62 -3.23
C CYS A 88 -6.90 -14.15 -3.12
N ASP A 89 -6.83 -14.83 -4.27
CA ASP A 89 -6.87 -16.30 -4.33
C ASP A 89 -5.62 -16.94 -3.69
N THR A 90 -4.50 -16.22 -3.68
CA THR A 90 -3.24 -16.67 -3.05
C THR A 90 -3.09 -16.27 -1.59
N LEU A 91 -4.01 -15.45 -1.04
CA LEU A 91 -3.95 -15.08 0.37
C LEU A 91 -4.20 -16.29 1.27
N PRO A 92 -3.45 -16.42 2.38
CA PRO A 92 -3.76 -17.37 3.44
C PRO A 92 -5.17 -17.16 3.99
N ALA A 93 -5.87 -18.24 4.33
CA ALA A 93 -7.25 -18.18 4.81
C ALA A 93 -7.46 -17.22 5.99
N HIS A 94 -6.49 -17.18 6.92
CA HIS A 94 -6.53 -16.30 8.08
C HIS A 94 -6.35 -14.80 7.76
N LEU A 95 -5.94 -14.45 6.53
CA LEU A 95 -5.80 -13.06 6.07
C LEU A 95 -6.93 -12.63 5.13
N ARG A 96 -7.90 -13.51 4.85
CA ARG A 96 -9.03 -13.19 3.96
C ARG A 96 -10.16 -12.43 4.63
N PHE A 97 -10.01 -12.03 5.89
CA PHE A 97 -11.01 -11.23 6.60
C PHE A 97 -11.01 -9.80 6.07
N GLY A 98 -12.20 -9.20 5.99
CA GLY A 98 -12.35 -7.82 5.55
C GLY A 98 -12.10 -7.62 4.05
N ILE A 99 -12.18 -8.68 3.22
CA ILE A 99 -12.10 -8.57 1.77
C ILE A 99 -13.51 -8.41 1.22
N ARG A 100 -13.75 -7.30 0.52
CA ARG A 100 -15.03 -6.97 -0.08
C ARG A 100 -14.92 -6.98 -1.60
N PRO A 101 -15.73 -7.77 -2.34
CA PRO A 101 -15.72 -7.72 -3.79
C PRO A 101 -16.30 -6.38 -4.27
N LEU A 102 -15.62 -5.73 -5.20
CA LEU A 102 -16.07 -4.50 -5.85
C LEU A 102 -16.66 -4.72 -7.24
N GLY A 103 -16.43 -5.89 -7.83
CA GLY A 103 -16.87 -6.21 -9.19
C GLY A 103 -15.73 -6.36 -10.18
N GLN A 104 -16.05 -6.18 -11.46
CA GLN A 104 -15.11 -6.33 -12.56
C GLN A 104 -14.74 -4.95 -13.12
N ALA A 105 -13.47 -4.76 -13.42
CA ALA A 105 -12.99 -3.56 -14.09
C ALA A 105 -12.30 -3.96 -15.39
N THR A 106 -12.67 -3.27 -16.47
CA THR A 106 -11.95 -3.38 -17.75
C THR A 106 -10.65 -2.62 -17.63
N ILE A 107 -9.54 -3.34 -17.69
CA ILE A 107 -8.21 -2.74 -17.64
C ILE A 107 -7.73 -2.50 -19.07
N ARG A 108 -7.49 -1.23 -19.43
CA ARG A 108 -7.04 -0.84 -20.78
C ARG A 108 -5.82 -1.64 -21.21
N GLY A 109 -5.86 -2.28 -22.38
CA GLY A 109 -4.76 -3.09 -22.93
C GLY A 109 -4.74 -4.55 -22.48
N ARG A 110 -5.76 -5.02 -21.77
CA ARG A 110 -6.05 -6.44 -21.53
C ARG A 110 -7.43 -6.75 -22.10
N SER A 111 -7.55 -7.88 -22.80
CA SER A 111 -8.84 -8.37 -23.27
C SER A 111 -9.68 -9.01 -22.16
N ALA A 112 -9.07 -9.28 -21.00
CA ALA A 112 -9.73 -9.88 -19.85
C ALA A 112 -10.03 -8.83 -18.78
N GLU A 113 -11.25 -8.85 -18.26
CA GLU A 113 -11.64 -8.08 -17.09
C GLU A 113 -10.90 -8.59 -15.84
N VAL A 114 -10.47 -7.66 -14.99
CA VAL A 114 -9.87 -7.99 -13.70
C VAL A 114 -10.94 -7.83 -12.62
N ARG A 115 -11.18 -8.87 -11.87
CA ARG A 115 -12.04 -8.80 -10.68
C ARG A 115 -11.26 -8.09 -9.57
N LEU A 116 -11.89 -7.07 -9.01
CA LEU A 116 -11.31 -6.23 -7.97
C LEU A 116 -11.98 -6.50 -6.63
N HIS A 117 -11.16 -6.44 -5.60
CA HIS A 117 -11.58 -6.52 -4.21
C HIS A 117 -10.99 -5.36 -3.45
N GLU A 118 -11.68 -4.92 -2.43
CA GLU A 118 -11.20 -3.95 -1.46
C GLU A 118 -10.82 -4.63 -0.16
N ILE A 119 -9.70 -4.22 0.39
CA ILE A 119 -9.30 -4.63 1.73
C ILE A 119 -9.81 -3.61 2.73
N VAL A 120 -10.71 -4.02 3.60
CA VAL A 120 -11.18 -3.22 4.73
C VAL A 120 -10.13 -3.30 5.83
N TRP A 121 -9.21 -2.34 5.83
CA TRP A 121 -8.08 -2.30 6.76
C TRP A 121 -8.41 -1.55 8.06
N ASP A 122 -9.46 -0.72 8.03
CA ASP A 122 -9.93 0.07 9.18
C ASP A 122 -11.22 -0.49 9.73
N MET A 123 -11.11 -1.47 10.60
CA MET A 123 -12.27 -2.07 11.25
C MET A 123 -12.85 -1.21 12.38
N ALA A 124 -12.19 -0.13 12.77
CA ALA A 124 -12.72 0.78 13.77
C ALA A 124 -13.81 1.72 13.22
N ALA A 125 -13.82 1.96 11.90
CA ALA A 125 -14.84 2.76 11.24
C ALA A 125 -16.11 1.96 10.90
N ASP A 126 -16.02 0.62 10.79
CA ASP A 126 -17.11 -0.27 10.37
C ASP A 126 -17.63 -1.19 11.52
N LEU A 127 -17.53 -0.74 12.77
CA LEU A 127 -17.98 -1.50 13.96
C LEU A 127 -19.49 -1.79 14.03
N THR A 128 -20.16 -1.95 12.90
CA THR A 128 -21.49 -2.54 12.85
C THR A 128 -21.51 -4.01 12.47
N GLN A 129 -20.36 -4.64 12.22
CA GLN A 129 -20.29 -6.09 12.00
C GLN A 129 -19.14 -6.74 12.77
N VAL A 130 -19.55 -7.52 13.72
CA VAL A 130 -18.81 -8.41 14.62
C VAL A 130 -17.77 -9.25 13.88
N ALA A 131 -16.49 -9.07 14.20
CA ALA A 131 -15.49 -10.14 14.15
C ALA A 131 -14.27 -9.76 14.98
N ASP A 132 -13.78 -10.70 15.75
CA ASP A 132 -12.69 -10.65 16.73
C ASP A 132 -11.53 -9.66 16.42
N GLY A 133 -11.55 -8.52 17.11
CA GLY A 133 -10.48 -7.53 17.09
C GLY A 133 -9.13 -8.02 17.67
N ALA A 134 -9.05 -9.26 18.13
CA ALA A 134 -7.82 -9.88 18.63
C ALA A 134 -6.82 -10.19 17.50
N MET A 135 -7.28 -10.52 16.31
CA MET A 135 -6.45 -10.98 15.20
C MET A 135 -5.76 -9.82 14.45
N LEU A 136 -6.44 -8.67 14.33
CA LEU A 136 -5.83 -7.45 13.78
C LEU A 136 -4.79 -6.84 14.73
N ARG A 137 -4.95 -6.97 16.04
CA ARG A 137 -3.94 -6.58 17.02
C ARG A 137 -2.70 -7.48 17.00
N ALA A 138 -2.84 -8.73 16.59
CA ALA A 138 -1.70 -9.63 16.38
C ALA A 138 -0.91 -9.26 15.11
N ALA A 139 -1.57 -8.86 14.02
CA ALA A 139 -0.92 -8.38 12.81
C ALA A 139 -0.21 -7.03 13.02
N ALA A 140 -0.78 -6.14 13.84
CA ALA A 140 -0.15 -4.87 14.21
C ALA A 140 1.09 -5.03 15.12
N ARG A 141 1.32 -6.21 15.66
CA ARG A 141 2.42 -6.47 16.62
C ARG A 141 3.79 -6.73 15.99
N VAL A 142 3.92 -6.90 14.69
CA VAL A 142 5.14 -7.45 14.08
C VAL A 142 5.72 -6.58 12.95
N LEU A 143 5.41 -5.32 12.85
CA LEU A 143 5.95 -4.53 11.75
C LEU A 143 6.97 -3.50 12.22
N SER A 144 8.25 -3.87 12.08
CA SER A 144 9.28 -2.89 11.83
C SER A 144 9.27 -2.61 10.31
N ILE A 145 9.12 -1.34 9.93
CA ILE A 145 9.28 -0.89 8.55
C ILE A 145 10.67 -0.32 8.43
N GLU A 146 11.44 -0.86 7.51
CA GLU A 146 12.74 -0.30 7.15
C GLU A 146 12.57 0.48 5.85
N LEU A 147 12.73 1.80 5.95
CA LEU A 147 12.73 2.70 4.80
C LEU A 147 14.17 3.01 4.44
N GLN A 148 14.56 2.69 3.22
CA GLN A 148 15.89 3.01 2.69
C GLN A 148 15.77 4.06 1.60
N PHE A 149 16.44 5.20 1.80
CA PHE A 149 16.58 6.27 0.81
C PHE A 149 18.06 6.53 0.55
N GLY A 150 18.55 6.12 -0.60
CA GLY A 150 19.98 6.21 -0.91
C GLY A 150 20.81 5.38 0.07
N THR A 151 21.69 6.04 0.82
CA THR A 151 22.54 5.42 1.85
C THR A 151 21.93 5.46 3.26
N LEU A 152 20.78 6.10 3.42
CA LEU A 152 20.13 6.26 4.71
C LEU A 152 19.03 5.19 4.89
N THR A 153 19.06 4.53 6.04
CA THR A 153 18.08 3.51 6.42
C THR A 153 17.41 3.93 7.72
N TRP A 154 16.07 3.95 7.74
CA TRP A 154 15.27 4.17 8.94
C TRP A 154 14.48 2.92 9.26
N ARG A 155 14.61 2.45 10.50
CA ARG A 155 13.81 1.35 11.02
C ARG A 155 12.75 1.91 11.96
N ILE A 156 11.49 1.74 11.59
CA ILE A 156 10.34 2.15 12.40
C ILE A 156 9.86 0.92 13.16
N GLU A 157 10.17 0.84 14.45
CA GLU A 157 9.73 -0.28 15.30
C GLU A 157 8.42 0.01 16.01
N ARG A 158 8.17 1.26 16.38
CA ARG A 158 6.91 1.80 16.94
C ARG A 158 6.96 3.30 16.90
N GLY A 159 5.90 3.95 16.40
CA GLY A 159 5.77 5.40 16.40
C GLY A 159 5.50 5.98 15.01
N ALA A 160 5.33 7.28 14.95
CA ALA A 160 5.21 8.04 13.72
C ALA A 160 6.56 8.66 13.39
N ILE A 161 6.98 8.56 12.13
CA ILE A 161 8.11 9.32 11.59
C ILE A 161 7.56 10.38 10.66
N ALA A 162 7.93 11.64 10.90
CA ALA A 162 7.59 12.72 10.01
C ALA A 162 8.56 12.73 8.81
N ILE A 163 7.99 12.56 7.61
CA ILE A 163 8.73 12.60 6.34
C ILE A 163 8.25 13.82 5.56
N GLY A 164 9.15 14.69 5.14
CA GLY A 164 8.78 15.85 4.36
C GLY A 164 9.92 16.82 4.11
N ARG A 165 9.60 17.98 3.54
CA ARG A 165 10.58 19.04 3.23
C ARG A 165 10.91 19.94 4.41
N ASP A 166 10.13 19.89 5.46
CA ASP A 166 10.35 20.72 6.64
C ASP A 166 11.60 20.24 7.38
N PRO A 167 12.52 21.14 7.74
CA PRO A 167 13.72 20.82 8.50
C PRO A 167 13.43 20.18 9.88
N GLY A 168 12.24 20.35 10.41
CA GLY A 168 11.79 19.72 11.66
C GLY A 168 11.35 18.28 11.52
N ASN A 169 11.27 17.72 10.31
CA ASN A 169 10.93 16.32 10.11
C ASN A 169 12.13 15.42 10.43
N GLU A 170 11.86 14.22 10.94
CA GLU A 170 12.90 13.22 11.22
C GLU A 170 13.53 12.67 9.93
N VAL A 171 12.79 12.70 8.83
CA VAL A 171 13.29 12.42 7.50
C VAL A 171 13.04 13.62 6.60
N VAL A 172 14.08 14.39 6.34
CA VAL A 172 14.02 15.55 5.45
C VAL A 172 14.33 15.11 4.03
N GLN A 173 13.35 15.18 3.13
CA GLN A 173 13.53 14.89 1.73
C GLN A 173 13.95 16.17 0.98
N ILE A 174 15.22 16.32 0.71
CA ILE A 174 15.76 17.37 -0.16
C ILE A 174 15.89 16.79 -1.56
N GLY A 175 14.83 16.82 -2.33
CA GLY A 175 14.82 16.37 -3.72
C GLY A 175 13.62 16.95 -4.46
N ARG A 176 13.75 17.15 -5.78
CA ARG A 176 12.69 17.63 -6.66
C ARG A 176 11.58 16.58 -6.82
N ALA A 177 10.83 16.33 -5.80
CA ALA A 177 9.50 15.78 -5.95
C ALA A 177 8.54 16.96 -5.88
N SER A 178 8.14 17.47 -7.03
CA SER A 178 7.07 18.44 -7.10
C SER A 178 5.76 17.74 -6.78
N CYS A 179 5.37 17.76 -5.53
CA CYS A 179 3.97 17.62 -5.18
C CYS A 179 3.27 18.86 -5.74
N ARG A 180 2.77 18.80 -6.97
CA ARG A 180 1.83 19.79 -7.48
C ARG A 180 0.45 19.32 -7.06
N GLU A 181 -0.01 19.87 -5.96
CA GLU A 181 -1.43 20.07 -5.76
C GLU A 181 -2.04 20.66 -7.04
N ARG A 182 -3.03 20.00 -7.58
CA ARG A 182 -4.03 20.67 -8.41
C ARG A 182 -5.35 20.58 -7.68
N VAL A 183 -5.78 21.74 -7.29
CA VAL A 183 -7.16 22.09 -6.95
C VAL A 183 -8.11 21.62 -8.06
#